data_7bd6516f0d1d1c7cc287c27ae3e05e29
#
_entry.id   7bd6516f0d1d1c7cc287c27ae3e05e29
#
_cell.length_a   1.000
_cell.length_b   1.000
_cell.length_c   1.000
_cell.angle_alpha   90.00
_cell.angle_beta   90.00
_cell.angle_gamma   90.00
#
_symmetry.space_group_name_H-M   'P 1'
#
loop_
_entity.id
_entity.type
_entity.pdbx_description
1 polymer ?
#
loop_
_entity_poly.entity_id
_entity_poly.type
_entity_poly.pdbx_seq_one_letter_code
_entity_poly.pdbx_strand_id
1 'polypeptide(L)'
;METKKHFSLRKAVLLCAAVIAVFAMAGVCYAEDVGGIQRTIQLWRYGDQTDAVLEIQDGSYELTYEAADGVHSEEGGGVAIDVFGRERPLTEEELLEDLQNRIDVTYREDGTVWVYYKDQSMEITDLFDENGVCFVQLKDGKKTVYLTVEYDNGFSWSTECYLQPTQRHS
;
A
#
# COMPACT_ATOMS: atom_id res chain seq x y z
N MET A 1 -52.81 18.53 0.12
CA MET A 1 -51.97 19.73 0.10
C MET A 1 -50.56 19.29 0.51
N GLU A 2 -49.78 18.86 -0.48
CA GLU A 2 -48.43 18.33 -0.28
C GLU A 2 -47.43 19.47 -0.25
N THR A 3 -46.80 19.71 0.88
CA THR A 3 -45.66 20.63 0.97
C THR A 3 -44.38 19.91 0.54
N LYS A 4 -43.98 20.08 -0.72
CA LYS A 4 -42.66 19.70 -1.19
C LYS A 4 -41.61 20.52 -0.45
N LYS A 5 -40.84 19.86 0.44
CA LYS A 5 -39.64 20.43 1.02
C LYS A 5 -38.59 20.60 -0.11
N HIS A 6 -38.47 21.83 -0.62
CA HIS A 6 -37.30 22.19 -1.44
C HIS A 6 -36.07 22.15 -0.56
N PHE A 7 -35.35 21.03 -0.62
CA PHE A 7 -34.01 20.94 -0.06
C PHE A 7 -33.12 21.87 -0.87
N SER A 8 -32.71 22.97 -0.23
CA SER A 8 -32.03 24.05 -0.93
C SER A 8 -30.71 23.54 -1.51
N LEU A 9 -30.62 23.55 -2.84
CA LEU A 9 -29.41 23.22 -3.61
C LEU A 9 -28.15 23.96 -3.09
N ARG A 10 -28.34 25.13 -2.51
CA ARG A 10 -27.28 25.92 -1.87
C ARG A 10 -26.68 25.27 -0.63
N LYS A 11 -27.46 24.50 0.15
CA LYS A 11 -26.94 23.76 1.32
C LYS A 11 -26.15 22.52 0.89
N ALA A 12 -26.55 21.85 -0.17
CA ALA A 12 -25.82 20.73 -0.74
C ALA A 12 -24.48 21.17 -1.35
N VAL A 13 -24.48 22.32 -2.05
CA VAL A 13 -23.25 22.91 -2.63
C VAL A 13 -22.30 23.39 -1.53
N LEU A 14 -22.82 23.94 -0.42
CA LEU A 14 -22.00 24.34 0.73
C LEU A 14 -21.40 23.14 1.49
N LEU A 15 -22.14 22.02 1.59
CA LEU A 15 -21.60 20.78 2.18
C LEU A 15 -20.51 20.16 1.29
N CYS A 16 -20.73 20.12 -0.03
CA CYS A 16 -19.72 19.66 -0.98
C CYS A 16 -18.47 20.56 -1.00
N ALA A 17 -18.66 21.89 -0.89
CA ALA A 17 -17.53 22.83 -0.82
C ALA A 17 -16.73 22.69 0.48
N ALA A 18 -17.40 22.37 1.61
CA ALA A 18 -16.72 22.11 2.88
C ALA A 18 -15.90 20.81 2.85
N VAL A 19 -16.44 19.76 2.20
CA VAL A 19 -15.70 18.49 2.00
C VAL A 19 -14.51 18.69 1.06
N ILE A 20 -14.69 19.44 -0.05
CA ILE A 20 -13.59 19.75 -0.98
C ILE A 20 -12.54 20.66 -0.33
N ALA A 21 -12.92 21.57 0.56
CA ALA A 21 -11.97 22.42 1.29
C ALA A 21 -11.15 21.62 2.32
N VAL A 22 -11.68 20.55 2.90
CA VAL A 22 -10.94 19.62 3.77
C VAL A 22 -9.94 18.83 2.94
N PHE A 23 -10.29 18.38 1.72
CA PHE A 23 -9.39 17.66 0.84
C PHE A 23 -8.33 18.58 0.17
N ALA A 24 -8.63 19.88 -0.06
CA ALA A 24 -7.66 20.82 -0.62
C ALA A 24 -6.63 21.33 0.42
N MET A 25 -6.85 21.09 1.72
CA MET A 25 -5.87 21.38 2.78
C MET A 25 -5.11 20.16 3.26
N ALA A 26 -5.29 18.98 2.64
CA ALA A 26 -4.46 17.80 2.84
C ALA A 26 -3.08 17.92 2.15
N GLY A 27 -2.61 19.13 1.92
CA GLY A 27 -1.22 19.47 1.71
C GLY A 27 -0.52 19.52 3.06
N VAL A 28 0.08 18.41 3.44
CA VAL A 28 1.14 18.30 4.45
C VAL A 28 0.87 19.16 5.71
N CYS A 29 -0.02 18.70 6.59
CA CYS A 29 0.00 19.16 7.98
C CYS A 29 1.20 18.50 8.69
N TYR A 30 2.32 19.22 8.75
CA TYR A 30 3.37 18.91 9.70
C TYR A 30 2.87 19.27 11.10
N ALA A 31 2.45 18.30 11.87
CA ALA A 31 2.40 18.44 13.30
C ALA A 31 3.80 18.01 13.82
N GLU A 32 4.62 18.99 14.18
CA GLU A 32 5.81 18.72 15.00
C GLU A 32 5.32 18.26 16.37
N ASP A 33 5.23 16.95 16.57
CA ASP A 33 5.09 16.39 17.90
C ASP A 33 6.45 15.85 18.36
N VAL A 34 6.75 16.03 19.63
CA VAL A 34 8.03 15.66 20.24
C VAL A 34 8.08 14.13 20.31
N GLY A 35 8.60 13.48 19.23
CA GLY A 35 8.80 12.03 19.21
C GLY A 35 8.57 11.32 17.90
N GLY A 36 7.94 11.93 16.89
CA GLY A 36 7.69 11.30 15.59
C GLY A 36 7.13 12.29 14.58
N ILE A 37 7.29 11.99 13.28
CA ILE A 37 6.66 12.76 12.21
C ILE A 37 5.37 12.04 11.84
N GLN A 38 4.22 12.67 12.16
CA GLN A 38 2.90 12.16 11.79
C GLN A 38 2.37 12.93 10.57
N ARG A 39 1.90 12.21 9.55
CA ARG A 39 1.30 12.82 8.37
C ARG A 39 0.26 11.92 7.71
N THR A 40 -0.66 12.51 6.97
CA THR A 40 -1.57 11.78 6.09
C THR A 40 -0.92 11.59 4.73
N ILE A 41 -0.94 10.36 4.23
CA ILE A 41 -0.43 9.97 2.91
C ILE A 41 -1.49 9.18 2.15
N GLN A 42 -1.38 9.16 0.82
CA GLN A 42 -2.18 8.26 -0.01
C GLN A 42 -1.36 7.05 -0.40
N LEU A 43 -1.94 5.88 -0.21
CA LEU A 43 -1.35 4.59 -0.54
C LEU A 43 -2.32 3.77 -1.41
N TRP A 44 -1.75 2.83 -2.16
CA TRP A 44 -2.52 1.78 -2.79
C TRP A 44 -2.65 0.60 -1.81
N ARG A 45 -3.91 0.15 -1.59
CA ARG A 45 -4.21 -1.04 -0.83
C ARG A 45 -5.23 -1.88 -1.59
N TYR A 46 -4.86 -3.09 -1.94
CA TYR A 46 -5.73 -4.04 -2.67
C TYR A 46 -6.35 -3.46 -3.95
N GLY A 47 -5.59 -2.60 -4.67
CA GLY A 47 -6.02 -1.96 -5.91
C GLY A 47 -6.77 -0.62 -5.75
N ASP A 48 -7.07 -0.21 -4.52
CA ASP A 48 -7.75 1.05 -4.22
C ASP A 48 -6.81 2.07 -3.56
N GLN A 49 -7.04 3.36 -3.85
CA GLN A 49 -6.36 4.44 -3.14
C GLN A 49 -6.98 4.63 -1.75
N THR A 50 -6.15 4.62 -0.74
CA THR A 50 -6.54 4.74 0.67
C THR A 50 -5.73 5.84 1.34
N ASP A 51 -6.42 6.72 2.06
CA ASP A 51 -5.76 7.71 2.91
C ASP A 51 -5.32 7.02 4.20
N ALA A 52 -4.05 7.20 4.56
CA ALA A 52 -3.47 6.58 5.73
C ALA A 52 -2.73 7.63 6.58
N VAL A 53 -2.77 7.46 7.88
CA VAL A 53 -1.94 8.21 8.83
C VAL A 53 -0.65 7.45 9.04
N LEU A 54 0.46 8.07 8.71
CA LEU A 54 1.80 7.53 8.83
C LEU A 54 2.53 8.25 9.97
N GLU A 55 3.03 7.50 10.93
CA GLU A 55 3.94 7.96 11.97
C GLU A 55 5.31 7.30 11.77
N ILE A 56 6.38 8.09 11.76
CA ILE A 56 7.74 7.60 11.53
C ILE A 56 8.60 7.95 12.73
N GLN A 57 9.31 6.95 13.25
CA GLN A 57 10.28 7.13 14.32
C GLN A 57 11.47 6.18 14.13
N ASP A 58 12.68 6.73 14.07
CA ASP A 58 13.96 5.98 14.09
C ASP A 58 14.05 4.83 13.06
N GLY A 59 13.58 5.06 11.82
CA GLY A 59 13.61 4.05 10.75
C GLY A 59 12.50 3.00 10.84
N SER A 60 11.56 3.19 11.75
CA SER A 60 10.31 2.42 11.87
C SER A 60 9.12 3.29 11.55
N TYR A 61 8.00 2.67 11.18
CA TYR A 61 6.75 3.37 10.96
C TYR A 61 5.56 2.63 11.59
N GLU A 62 4.55 3.40 11.95
CA GLU A 62 3.19 2.93 12.20
C GLU A 62 2.28 3.56 11.14
N LEU A 63 1.45 2.74 10.50
CA LEU A 63 0.54 3.12 9.45
C LEU A 63 -0.88 2.75 9.87
N THR A 64 -1.77 3.73 9.98
CA THR A 64 -3.19 3.52 10.30
C THR A 64 -4.06 3.97 9.14
N TYR A 65 -4.97 3.11 8.67
CA TYR A 65 -5.93 3.42 7.61
C TYR A 65 -7.28 2.78 7.86
N GLU A 66 -8.32 3.30 7.21
CA GLU A 66 -9.67 2.76 7.25
C GLU A 66 -9.97 1.98 5.97
N ALA A 67 -10.41 0.74 6.11
CA ALA A 67 -10.90 -0.10 5.03
C ALA A 67 -12.38 -0.47 5.27
N ALA A 68 -12.99 -1.19 4.32
CA ALA A 68 -14.41 -1.53 4.38
C ALA A 68 -14.80 -2.39 5.61
N ASP A 69 -13.86 -3.13 6.15
CA ASP A 69 -14.00 -4.03 7.30
C ASP A 69 -13.54 -3.40 8.63
N GLY A 70 -13.03 -2.15 8.61
CA GLY A 70 -12.66 -1.42 9.82
C GLY A 70 -11.33 -0.66 9.71
N VAL A 71 -10.83 -0.25 10.88
CA VAL A 71 -9.54 0.44 11.01
C VAL A 71 -8.43 -0.60 11.13
N HIS A 72 -7.41 -0.45 10.29
CA HIS A 72 -6.22 -1.29 10.27
C HIS A 72 -5.01 -0.50 10.75
N SER A 73 -4.13 -1.15 11.51
CA SER A 73 -2.83 -0.62 11.88
C SER A 73 -1.75 -1.61 11.45
N GLU A 74 -0.72 -1.10 10.80
CA GLU A 74 0.44 -1.86 10.35
C GLU A 74 1.70 -1.18 10.87
N GLU A 75 2.65 -1.98 11.34
CA GLU A 75 3.96 -1.52 11.78
C GLU A 75 5.04 -2.11 10.88
N GLY A 76 6.09 -1.36 10.64
CA GLY A 76 7.22 -1.82 9.85
C GLY A 76 8.43 -0.92 10.02
N GLY A 77 9.44 -1.19 9.21
CA GLY A 77 10.69 -0.46 9.23
C GLY A 77 11.83 -1.32 8.77
N GLY A 78 13.05 -0.80 8.87
CA GLY A 78 14.21 -1.55 8.47
C GLY A 78 15.50 -0.79 8.61
N VAL A 79 16.55 -1.41 8.12
CA VAL A 79 17.91 -0.84 8.06
C VAL A 79 18.40 -0.86 6.61
N ALA A 80 19.09 0.19 6.22
CA ALA A 80 19.84 0.24 4.98
C ALA A 80 21.34 0.05 5.27
N ILE A 81 22.07 -0.44 4.29
CA ILE A 81 23.54 -0.52 4.34
C ILE A 81 24.10 0.72 3.66
N ASP A 82 24.91 1.49 4.37
CA ASP A 82 25.57 2.68 3.84
C ASP A 82 26.75 2.29 2.90
N VAL A 83 27.33 3.29 2.23
CA VAL A 83 28.44 3.09 1.29
C VAL A 83 29.72 2.53 1.95
N PHE A 84 29.77 2.51 3.29
CA PHE A 84 30.87 1.93 4.07
C PHE A 84 30.54 0.54 4.63
N GLY A 85 29.36 -0.02 4.27
CA GLY A 85 28.91 -1.33 4.75
C GLY A 85 28.35 -1.33 6.16
N ARG A 86 27.95 -0.17 6.72
CA ARG A 86 27.35 -0.06 8.05
C ARG A 86 25.84 0.03 7.96
N GLU A 87 25.16 -0.60 8.89
CA GLU A 87 23.72 -0.48 9.05
C GLU A 87 23.33 0.91 9.55
N ARG A 88 22.26 1.46 8.95
CA ARG A 88 21.57 2.67 9.44
C ARG A 88 20.07 2.47 9.33
N PRO A 89 19.27 3.18 10.16
CA PRO A 89 17.83 3.22 10.00
C PRO A 89 17.45 3.70 8.59
N LEU A 90 16.32 3.20 8.07
CA LEU A 90 15.73 3.73 6.85
C LEU A 90 15.34 5.19 7.05
N THR A 91 15.57 5.99 6.02
CA THR A 91 15.07 7.37 6.00
C THR A 91 13.58 7.39 5.74
N GLU A 92 12.94 8.52 6.02
CA GLU A 92 11.53 8.75 5.73
C GLU A 92 11.22 8.54 4.23
N GLU A 93 12.08 9.01 3.35
CA GLU A 93 11.90 8.87 1.89
C GLU A 93 11.96 7.39 1.47
N GLU A 94 12.89 6.61 2.02
CA GLU A 94 13.00 5.18 1.77
C GLU A 94 11.79 4.41 2.29
N LEU A 95 11.29 4.73 3.49
CA LEU A 95 10.07 4.12 4.03
C LEU A 95 8.84 4.43 3.17
N LEU A 96 8.71 5.68 2.70
CA LEU A 96 7.63 6.07 1.81
C LEU A 96 7.71 5.38 0.46
N GLU A 97 8.90 5.27 -0.11
CA GLU A 97 9.10 4.56 -1.37
C GLU A 97 8.70 3.09 -1.24
N ASP A 98 9.07 2.43 -0.14
CA ASP A 98 8.68 1.05 0.15
C ASP A 98 7.16 0.91 0.27
N LEU A 99 6.51 1.80 1.03
CA LEU A 99 5.06 1.78 1.21
C LEU A 99 4.30 2.01 -0.09
N GLN A 100 4.78 2.92 -0.96
CA GLN A 100 4.17 3.24 -2.25
C GLN A 100 4.38 2.16 -3.32
N ASN A 101 5.47 1.40 -3.22
CA ASN A 101 5.81 0.34 -4.16
C ASN A 101 5.51 -1.07 -3.62
N ARG A 102 4.74 -1.16 -2.55
CA ARG A 102 4.37 -2.43 -1.94
C ARG A 102 3.58 -3.31 -2.91
N ILE A 103 3.90 -4.58 -2.87
CA ILE A 103 3.16 -5.64 -3.55
C ILE A 103 2.44 -6.45 -2.48
N ASP A 104 1.16 -6.71 -2.67
CA ASP A 104 0.37 -7.56 -1.80
C ASP A 104 -0.06 -8.82 -2.56
N VAL A 105 0.10 -9.99 -1.91
CA VAL A 105 -0.42 -11.27 -2.40
C VAL A 105 -1.42 -11.78 -1.38
N THR A 106 -2.67 -11.93 -1.80
CA THR A 106 -3.78 -12.28 -0.91
C THR A 106 -4.39 -13.62 -1.30
N TYR A 107 -4.48 -14.52 -0.33
CA TYR A 107 -5.22 -15.78 -0.42
C TYR A 107 -6.60 -15.57 0.18
N ARG A 108 -7.64 -15.61 -0.66
CA ARG A 108 -9.02 -15.36 -0.24
C ARG A 108 -9.68 -16.64 0.27
N GLU A 109 -10.74 -16.48 1.06
CA GLU A 109 -11.53 -17.60 1.60
C GLU A 109 -12.21 -18.45 0.53
N ASP A 110 -12.48 -17.87 -0.64
CA ASP A 110 -13.03 -18.58 -1.80
C ASP A 110 -11.99 -19.43 -2.55
N GLY A 111 -10.74 -19.46 -2.07
CA GLY A 111 -9.62 -20.18 -2.64
C GLY A 111 -8.90 -19.47 -3.77
N THR A 112 -9.30 -18.25 -4.12
CA THR A 112 -8.63 -17.45 -5.14
C THR A 112 -7.38 -16.75 -4.59
N VAL A 113 -6.36 -16.60 -5.43
CA VAL A 113 -5.11 -15.91 -5.11
C VAL A 113 -4.98 -14.67 -5.99
N TRP A 114 -4.75 -13.54 -5.35
CA TRP A 114 -4.69 -12.25 -6.01
C TRP A 114 -3.37 -11.53 -5.72
N VAL A 115 -2.84 -10.87 -6.75
CA VAL A 115 -1.70 -9.96 -6.66
C VAL A 115 -2.22 -8.54 -6.83
N TYR A 116 -1.76 -7.64 -5.97
CA TYR A 116 -2.03 -6.21 -6.02
C TYR A 116 -0.72 -5.43 -6.09
N TYR A 117 -0.66 -4.49 -7.02
CA TYR A 117 0.44 -3.56 -7.15
C TYR A 117 -0.09 -2.22 -7.68
N LYS A 118 -0.09 -1.20 -6.83
CA LYS A 118 -0.71 0.10 -7.14
C LYS A 118 -2.17 -0.09 -7.57
N ASP A 119 -2.56 0.47 -8.73
CA ASP A 119 -3.88 0.35 -9.34
C ASP A 119 -4.12 -1.00 -10.07
N GLN A 120 -3.14 -1.89 -10.08
CA GLN A 120 -3.24 -3.18 -10.75
C GLN A 120 -3.69 -4.26 -9.78
N SER A 121 -4.65 -5.06 -10.22
CA SER A 121 -5.05 -6.30 -9.55
C SER A 121 -5.10 -7.44 -10.56
N MET A 122 -4.57 -8.61 -10.19
CA MET A 122 -4.52 -9.78 -11.04
C MET A 122 -4.84 -11.03 -10.24
N GLU A 123 -5.79 -11.82 -10.70
CA GLU A 123 -6.00 -13.16 -10.19
C GLU A 123 -4.96 -14.11 -10.77
N ILE A 124 -4.29 -14.86 -9.92
CA ILE A 124 -3.22 -15.78 -10.29
C ILE A 124 -3.49 -17.24 -9.89
N THR A 125 -4.71 -17.54 -9.47
CA THR A 125 -5.12 -18.86 -8.97
C THR A 125 -4.72 -20.00 -9.90
N ASP A 126 -5.00 -19.86 -11.19
CA ASP A 126 -4.75 -20.87 -12.21
C ASP A 126 -3.36 -20.78 -12.88
N LEU A 127 -2.51 -19.86 -12.40
CA LEU A 127 -1.19 -19.61 -12.97
C LEU A 127 -0.05 -20.34 -12.24
N PHE A 128 -0.34 -21.00 -11.14
CA PHE A 128 0.65 -21.80 -10.42
C PHE A 128 0.98 -23.07 -11.20
N ASP A 129 2.28 -23.36 -11.30
CA ASP A 129 2.77 -24.60 -11.88
C ASP A 129 2.61 -25.80 -10.92
N GLU A 130 3.04 -26.99 -11.36
CA GLU A 130 2.98 -28.23 -10.57
C GLU A 130 3.81 -28.17 -9.26
N ASN A 131 4.75 -27.23 -9.15
CA ASN A 131 5.56 -27.01 -7.95
C ASN A 131 4.96 -25.93 -7.04
N GLY A 132 3.80 -25.35 -7.41
CA GLY A 132 3.18 -24.27 -6.69
C GLY A 132 3.89 -22.93 -6.86
N VAL A 133 4.53 -22.70 -8.02
CA VAL A 133 5.23 -21.45 -8.33
C VAL A 133 4.50 -20.72 -9.45
N CYS A 134 4.33 -19.41 -9.29
CA CYS A 134 3.75 -18.53 -10.30
C CYS A 134 4.70 -17.35 -10.56
N PHE A 135 4.88 -17.02 -11.84
CA PHE A 135 5.70 -15.90 -12.29
C PHE A 135 4.82 -14.81 -12.92
N VAL A 136 4.86 -13.62 -12.35
CA VAL A 136 4.02 -12.48 -12.76
C VAL A 136 4.90 -11.30 -13.16
N GLN A 137 4.52 -10.60 -14.22
CA GLN A 137 5.09 -9.31 -14.59
C GLN A 137 4.08 -8.20 -14.28
N LEU A 138 4.52 -7.21 -13.50
CA LEU A 138 3.76 -5.99 -13.22
C LEU A 138 4.48 -4.82 -13.88
N LYS A 139 3.73 -3.83 -14.36
CA LYS A 139 4.30 -2.66 -15.05
C LYS A 139 3.92 -1.37 -14.34
N ASP A 140 4.91 -0.52 -14.14
CA ASP A 140 4.76 0.82 -13.60
C ASP A 140 5.47 1.82 -14.52
N GLY A 141 4.72 2.34 -15.49
CA GLY A 141 5.26 3.18 -16.54
C GLY A 141 6.32 2.44 -17.37
N LYS A 142 7.59 2.85 -17.22
CA LYS A 142 8.74 2.21 -17.91
C LYS A 142 9.39 1.09 -17.09
N LYS A 143 9.06 0.99 -15.80
CA LYS A 143 9.61 -0.01 -14.88
C LYS A 143 8.83 -1.31 -15.01
N THR A 144 9.52 -2.42 -15.02
CA THR A 144 8.93 -3.76 -14.95
C THR A 144 9.31 -4.37 -13.60
N VAL A 145 8.33 -4.94 -12.92
CA VAL A 145 8.54 -5.70 -11.69
C VAL A 145 8.28 -7.17 -12.01
N TYR A 146 9.25 -8.01 -11.70
CA TYR A 146 9.21 -9.46 -11.85
C TYR A 146 8.91 -10.06 -10.49
N LEU A 147 7.75 -10.67 -10.35
CA LEU A 147 7.27 -11.26 -9.11
C LEU A 147 7.27 -12.78 -9.22
N THR A 148 7.89 -13.46 -8.27
CA THR A 148 7.82 -14.91 -8.08
C THR A 148 6.98 -15.18 -6.85
N VAL A 149 5.85 -15.88 -7.00
CA VAL A 149 4.95 -16.26 -5.90
C VAL A 149 5.07 -17.76 -5.67
N GLU A 150 5.31 -18.15 -4.44
CA GLU A 150 5.32 -19.56 -4.00
C GLU A 150 4.06 -19.81 -3.18
N TYR A 151 3.21 -20.73 -3.61
CA TYR A 151 1.94 -21.01 -2.95
C TYR A 151 2.16 -21.36 -1.48
N ASP A 152 1.47 -20.63 -0.57
CA ASP A 152 1.59 -20.74 0.89
C ASP A 152 3.01 -20.53 1.47
N ASN A 153 3.94 -20.00 0.67
CA ASN A 153 5.34 -19.80 1.09
C ASN A 153 5.85 -18.36 0.88
N GLY A 154 4.96 -17.45 0.46
CA GLY A 154 5.26 -16.05 0.26
C GLY A 154 5.65 -15.70 -1.18
N PHE A 155 6.31 -14.58 -1.33
CA PHE A 155 6.73 -14.09 -2.63
C PHE A 155 8.04 -13.32 -2.56
N SER A 156 8.69 -13.19 -3.72
CA SER A 156 9.88 -12.36 -3.91
C SER A 156 9.76 -11.56 -5.20
N TRP A 157 10.39 -10.41 -5.27
CA TRP A 157 10.34 -9.57 -6.45
C TRP A 157 11.66 -8.86 -6.75
N SER A 158 11.84 -8.48 -8.01
CA SER A 158 12.99 -7.72 -8.50
C SER A 158 12.58 -6.88 -9.71
N THR A 159 13.36 -5.85 -10.02
CA THR A 159 13.19 -5.04 -11.23
C THR A 159 14.05 -5.51 -12.42
N GLU A 160 14.85 -6.54 -12.23
CA GLU A 160 15.79 -7.04 -13.24
C GLU A 160 15.33 -8.37 -13.85
N CYS A 161 14.97 -9.35 -13.01
CA CYS A 161 14.58 -10.69 -13.44
C CYS A 161 13.73 -11.38 -12.36
N TYR A 162 13.13 -12.53 -12.70
CA TYR A 162 12.50 -13.40 -11.71
C TYR A 162 13.54 -13.99 -10.76
N LEU A 163 13.28 -13.87 -9.46
CA LEU A 163 14.07 -14.54 -8.44
C LEU A 163 13.68 -16.02 -8.38
N GLN A 164 14.68 -16.89 -8.12
CA GLN A 164 14.44 -18.32 -8.04
C GLN A 164 13.63 -18.63 -6.78
N PRO A 165 12.66 -19.57 -6.85
CA PRO A 165 11.94 -20.04 -5.67
C PRO A 165 12.89 -20.58 -4.60
N THR A 166 12.47 -20.48 -3.36
CA THR A 166 13.22 -21.02 -2.23
C THR A 166 13.33 -22.53 -2.37
N GLN A 167 14.56 -23.07 -2.43
CA GLN A 167 14.73 -24.52 -2.50
C GLN A 167 14.24 -25.16 -1.21
N ARG A 168 13.14 -25.90 -1.30
CA ARG A 168 12.69 -26.73 -0.18
C ARG A 168 13.70 -27.89 -0.04
N HIS A 169 14.47 -27.86 1.02
CA HIS A 169 15.20 -29.06 1.44
C HIS A 169 14.17 -30.07 1.98
N SER A 170 13.90 -31.08 1.18
CA SER A 170 13.07 -32.26 1.55
C SER A 170 13.82 -33.19 2.50
#